data_f8b292118f95ec90c753e5f08f50be6e
#
_entry.id   f8b292118f95ec90c753e5f08f50be6e
#
_cell.length_a   1.000
_cell.length_b   1.000
_cell.length_c   1.000
_cell.angle_alpha   90.00
_cell.angle_beta   90.00
_cell.angle_gamma   90.00
#
_symmetry.space_group_name_H-M   'P 1'
#
loop_
_entity.id
_entity.type
_entity.pdbx_description
1 polymer ?
#
loop_
_entity_poly.entity_id
_entity_poly.type
_entity_poly.pdbx_seq_one_letter_code
_entity_poly.pdbx_strand_id
1 'polypeptide(L)'
;TEGFVHQSEVLYIWVQETGELNRPHYHLCLFFNGNAYRSLGVFELGRPNLYNRIVKAWASALALDVVAAQGLVHFPKAPGYLLERGRIHQTNTLRELFLRLSYFAKVDSKTYGDGRRHYGCSRLLGRLQVGD
;
A
#
# COMPACT_ATOMS: atom_id res chain seq x y z
N THR A 1 4.09 -15.29 -28.56
CA THR A 1 3.99 -15.73 -27.17
C THR A 1 3.55 -14.55 -26.34
N GLU A 2 2.32 -14.55 -26.09
CA GLU A 2 1.74 -13.60 -25.18
C GLU A 2 2.43 -13.76 -23.85
N GLY A 3 3.18 -12.73 -23.45
CA GLY A 3 3.85 -12.72 -22.19
C GLY A 3 2.84 -13.01 -21.09
N PHE A 4 3.21 -13.88 -20.18
CA PHE A 4 2.45 -14.10 -18.98
C PHE A 4 2.28 -12.75 -18.29
N VAL A 5 1.13 -12.15 -18.44
CA VAL A 5 0.75 -11.04 -17.60
C VAL A 5 0.48 -11.65 -16.23
N HIS A 6 1.42 -11.50 -15.32
CA HIS A 6 1.16 -11.80 -13.92
C HIS A 6 0.05 -10.85 -13.47
N GLN A 7 -1.18 -11.35 -13.48
CA GLN A 7 -2.28 -10.60 -12.90
C GLN A 7 -2.02 -10.47 -11.42
N SER A 8 -1.69 -9.28 -11.01
CA SER A 8 -1.51 -8.96 -9.62
C SER A 8 -2.79 -8.34 -9.10
N GLU A 9 -3.52 -9.09 -8.29
CA GLU A 9 -4.53 -8.47 -7.45
C GLU A 9 -3.80 -7.66 -6.39
N VAL A 10 -4.13 -6.39 -6.29
CA VAL A 10 -3.58 -5.53 -5.26
C VAL A 10 -4.43 -5.67 -4.01
N LEU A 11 -3.84 -6.20 -2.97
CA LEU A 11 -4.43 -6.18 -1.64
C LEU A 11 -3.96 -4.92 -0.94
N TYR A 12 -4.79 -4.35 -0.09
CA TYR A 12 -4.45 -3.09 0.57
C TYR A 12 -5.04 -3.00 1.97
N ILE A 13 -4.36 -2.23 2.78
CA ILE A 13 -4.85 -1.74 4.08
C ILE A 13 -4.62 -0.23 4.08
N TRP A 14 -5.60 0.53 4.51
CA TRP A 14 -5.44 1.97 4.66
C TRP A 14 -6.03 2.45 5.97
N VAL A 15 -5.48 3.56 6.46
CA VAL A 15 -6.02 4.28 7.62
C VAL A 15 -5.93 5.77 7.33
N GLN A 16 -6.95 6.49 7.74
CA GLN A 16 -7.00 7.95 7.67
C GLN A 16 -6.62 8.54 9.02
N GLU A 17 -5.64 9.43 9.00
CA GLU A 17 -5.24 10.22 10.16
C GLU A 17 -5.60 11.67 9.89
N THR A 18 -6.27 12.30 10.84
CA THR A 18 -6.52 13.74 10.76
C THR A 18 -5.34 14.46 11.43
N GLY A 19 -4.51 15.08 10.62
CA GLY A 19 -3.36 15.81 11.09
C GLY A 19 -3.70 17.23 11.57
N GLU A 20 -2.66 18.02 11.79
CA GLU A 20 -2.78 19.45 12.06
C GLU A 20 -3.56 20.15 10.94
N LEU A 21 -4.28 21.21 11.29
CA LEU A 21 -5.14 21.97 10.36
C LEU A 21 -6.33 21.14 9.79
N ASN A 22 -6.70 20.06 10.45
CA ASN A 22 -7.86 19.25 10.05
C ASN A 22 -7.74 18.65 8.64
N ARG A 23 -6.53 18.43 8.15
CA ARG A 23 -6.27 17.84 6.84
C ARG A 23 -6.14 16.33 6.96
N PRO A 24 -6.86 15.57 6.14
CA PRO A 24 -6.73 14.11 6.16
C PRO A 24 -5.39 13.66 5.56
N HIS A 25 -4.73 12.73 6.24
CA HIS A 25 -3.58 12.01 5.76
C HIS A 25 -3.96 10.53 5.65
N TYR A 26 -3.56 9.89 4.57
CA TYR A 26 -3.79 8.47 4.38
C TYR A 26 -2.49 7.71 4.47
N HIS A 27 -2.48 6.67 5.29
CA HIS A 27 -1.40 5.70 5.33
C HIS A 27 -1.89 4.44 4.65
N LEU A 28 -1.12 3.95 3.70
CA LEU A 28 -1.48 2.78 2.92
C LEU A 28 -0.38 1.74 2.96
N CYS A 29 -0.78 0.49 3.07
CA CYS A 29 0.07 -0.65 2.81
C CYS A 29 -0.53 -1.40 1.62
N LEU A 30 0.27 -1.60 0.59
CA LEU A 30 -0.12 -2.27 -0.64
C LEU A 30 0.64 -3.59 -0.77
N PHE A 31 -0.08 -4.64 -1.13
CA PHE A 31 0.49 -5.97 -1.32
C PHE A 31 0.41 -6.33 -2.80
N PHE A 32 1.55 -6.58 -3.39
CA PHE A 32 1.67 -6.95 -4.79
C PHE A 32 2.28 -8.33 -4.94
N ASN A 33 2.03 -8.95 -6.09
CA ASN A 33 2.75 -10.15 -6.47
C ASN A 33 4.23 -9.79 -6.69
N GLY A 34 5.14 -10.35 -5.91
CA GLY A 34 6.57 -10.08 -6.00
C GLY A 34 7.20 -10.52 -7.32
N ASN A 35 6.56 -11.41 -8.07
CA ASN A 35 7.00 -11.77 -9.41
C ASN A 35 6.69 -10.70 -10.45
N ALA A 36 5.66 -9.89 -10.20
CA ALA A 36 5.29 -8.79 -11.08
C ALA A 36 6.03 -7.50 -10.69
N TYR A 37 6.21 -7.25 -9.39
CA TYR A 37 6.81 -6.02 -8.88
C TYR A 37 7.82 -6.32 -7.79
N ARG A 38 9.10 -6.15 -8.09
CA ARG A 38 10.20 -6.35 -7.13
C ARG A 38 10.54 -5.09 -6.34
N SER A 39 10.32 -3.93 -6.94
CA SER A 39 10.62 -2.64 -6.34
C SER A 39 9.72 -1.56 -6.91
N LEU A 40 9.75 -0.39 -6.28
CA LEU A 40 9.06 0.79 -6.80
C LEU A 40 9.66 1.32 -8.10
N GLY A 41 10.94 1.09 -8.32
CA GLY A 41 11.69 1.68 -9.41
C GLY A 41 12.18 3.09 -9.11
N VAL A 42 12.67 3.77 -10.12
CA VAL A 42 13.18 5.14 -9.99
C VAL A 42 12.02 6.12 -9.75
N PHE A 43 12.19 7.00 -8.77
CA PHE A 43 11.20 8.03 -8.42
C PHE A 43 11.25 9.22 -9.38
N GLU A 44 10.95 8.94 -10.63
CA GLU A 44 10.95 9.91 -11.71
C GLU A 44 9.70 9.72 -12.55
N LEU A 45 8.95 10.78 -12.79
CA LEU A 45 7.72 10.71 -13.58
C LEU A 45 8.01 10.28 -15.01
N GLY A 46 7.05 9.59 -15.63
CA GLY A 46 7.15 9.12 -17.00
C GLY A 46 7.82 7.76 -17.16
N ARG A 47 8.24 7.13 -16.08
CA ARG A 47 8.83 5.78 -16.10
C ARG A 47 7.74 4.70 -15.98
N PRO A 48 7.88 3.57 -16.71
CA PRO A 48 6.92 2.46 -16.61
C PRO A 48 7.22 1.58 -15.39
N ASN A 49 7.04 2.10 -14.19
CA ASN A 49 7.35 1.42 -12.96
C ASN A 49 6.21 1.53 -11.94
N LEU A 50 6.34 0.85 -10.82
CA LEU A 50 5.32 0.82 -9.78
C LEU A 50 5.12 2.20 -9.13
N TYR A 51 6.21 2.94 -8.92
CA TYR A 51 6.15 4.31 -8.41
C TYR A 51 5.18 5.17 -9.22
N ASN A 52 5.33 5.17 -10.54
CA ASN A 52 4.46 5.96 -11.43
C ASN A 52 3.01 5.46 -11.43
N ARG A 53 2.81 4.16 -11.31
CA ARG A 53 1.45 3.60 -11.22
C ARG A 53 0.73 4.06 -9.96
N ILE A 54 1.43 4.11 -8.84
CA ILE A 54 0.88 4.58 -7.56
C ILE A 54 0.56 6.07 -7.63
N VAL A 55 1.49 6.88 -8.11
CA VAL A 55 1.28 8.33 -8.27
C VAL A 55 0.09 8.61 -9.20
N LYS A 56 0.02 7.91 -10.32
CA LYS A 56 -1.07 8.05 -11.29
C LYS A 56 -2.42 7.65 -10.69
N ALA A 57 -2.46 6.58 -9.92
CA ALA A 57 -3.69 6.14 -9.25
C ALA A 57 -4.18 7.19 -8.25
N TRP A 58 -3.26 7.76 -7.47
CA TRP A 58 -3.58 8.82 -6.52
C TRP A 58 -4.05 10.10 -7.22
N ALA A 59 -3.39 10.48 -8.30
CA ALA A 59 -3.80 11.60 -9.15
C ALA A 59 -5.23 11.42 -9.67
N SER A 60 -5.53 10.23 -10.17
CA SER A 60 -6.88 9.89 -10.65
C SER A 60 -7.92 9.99 -9.53
N ALA A 61 -7.61 9.48 -8.35
CA ALA A 61 -8.53 9.52 -7.21
C ALA A 61 -8.83 10.95 -6.75
N LEU A 62 -7.86 11.86 -6.85
CA LEU A 62 -8.00 13.25 -6.45
C LEU A 62 -8.40 14.20 -7.59
N ALA A 63 -8.52 13.69 -8.82
CA ALA A 63 -8.75 14.50 -10.02
C ALA A 63 -7.67 15.57 -10.22
N LEU A 64 -6.41 15.21 -9.98
CA LEU A 64 -5.23 16.05 -10.16
C LEU A 64 -4.36 15.53 -11.31
N ASP A 65 -3.49 16.40 -11.83
CA ASP A 65 -2.42 15.91 -12.70
C ASP A 65 -1.32 15.20 -11.90
N VAL A 66 -0.49 14.41 -12.58
CA VAL A 66 0.54 13.60 -11.92
C VAL A 66 1.62 14.45 -11.25
N VAL A 67 1.91 15.64 -11.77
CA VAL A 67 2.90 16.54 -11.18
C VAL A 67 2.42 17.03 -9.81
N ALA A 68 1.16 17.44 -9.72
CA ALA A 68 0.56 17.86 -8.46
C ALA A 68 0.46 16.69 -7.47
N ALA A 69 0.04 15.52 -7.96
CA ALA A 69 -0.11 14.34 -7.12
C ALA A 69 1.23 13.81 -6.59
N GLN A 70 2.31 13.95 -7.35
CA GLN A 70 3.65 13.53 -6.93
C GLN A 70 4.07 14.18 -5.60
N GLY A 71 3.76 15.43 -5.41
CA GLY A 71 4.08 16.16 -4.19
C GLY A 71 3.24 15.72 -2.97
N LEU A 72 2.17 14.99 -3.19
CA LEU A 72 1.27 14.52 -2.14
C LEU A 72 1.51 13.05 -1.75
N VAL A 73 2.32 12.33 -2.51
CA VAL A 73 2.63 10.92 -2.24
C VAL A 73 4.01 10.83 -1.62
N HIS A 74 4.09 10.31 -0.42
CA HIS A 74 5.33 10.12 0.30
C HIS A 74 5.62 8.64 0.49
N PHE A 75 6.84 8.23 0.16
CA PHE A 75 7.34 6.89 0.45
C PHE A 75 8.35 6.98 1.59
N PRO A 76 8.17 6.20 2.65
CA PRO A 76 9.14 6.18 3.75
C PRO A 76 10.48 5.60 3.29
N LYS A 77 11.50 5.80 4.10
CA LYS A 77 12.78 5.14 3.93
C LYS A 77 12.57 3.62 4.00
N ALA A 78 13.19 2.85 3.12
CA ALA A 78 12.94 1.41 2.96
C ALA A 78 11.44 1.09 2.81
N PRO A 79 10.80 1.52 1.71
CA PRO A 79 9.36 1.49 1.58
C PRO A 79 8.77 0.12 1.29
N GLY A 80 9.58 -0.85 0.92
CA GLY A 80 9.09 -2.16 0.49
C GLY A 80 9.66 -3.31 1.29
N TYR A 81 8.86 -4.36 1.40
CA TYR A 81 9.24 -5.64 2.01
C TYR A 81 8.96 -6.75 1.02
N LEU A 82 9.92 -7.66 0.88
CA LEU A 82 9.71 -8.89 0.11
C LEU A 82 9.38 -10.02 1.08
N LEU A 83 8.18 -10.55 0.96
CA LEU A 83 7.73 -11.69 1.73
C LEU A 83 7.75 -12.94 0.85
N GLU A 84 8.50 -13.94 1.25
CA GLU A 84 8.60 -15.21 0.54
C GLU A 84 7.74 -16.27 1.22
N ARG A 85 6.94 -16.99 0.42
CA ARG A 85 6.15 -18.10 0.92
C ARG A 85 7.06 -19.18 1.50
N GLY A 86 6.72 -19.69 2.66
CA GLY A 86 7.51 -20.73 3.35
C GLY A 86 8.62 -20.19 4.24
N ARG A 87 9.02 -18.94 4.08
CA ARG A 87 10.05 -18.27 4.91
C ARG A 87 9.52 -17.14 5.77
N ILE A 88 8.24 -16.83 5.65
CA ILE A 88 7.61 -15.66 6.27
C ILE A 88 7.83 -15.64 7.79
N HIS A 89 7.67 -16.77 8.45
CA HIS A 89 7.79 -16.87 9.91
C HIS A 89 9.22 -17.03 10.42
N GLN A 90 10.20 -17.10 9.53
CA GLN A 90 11.62 -17.22 9.87
C GLN A 90 12.41 -15.93 9.67
N THR A 91 11.77 -14.88 9.13
CA THR A 91 12.45 -13.65 8.76
C THR A 91 12.06 -12.49 9.67
N ASN A 92 13.02 -11.61 9.95
CA ASN A 92 12.78 -10.34 10.64
C ASN A 92 11.88 -9.41 9.82
N THR A 93 11.78 -9.65 8.50
CA THR A 93 10.98 -8.85 7.58
C THR A 93 9.50 -8.81 7.99
N LEU A 94 8.92 -9.96 8.30
CA LEU A 94 7.52 -10.02 8.74
C LEU A 94 7.31 -9.25 10.05
N ARG A 95 8.26 -9.37 10.97
CA ARG A 95 8.21 -8.64 12.23
C ARG A 95 8.26 -7.13 12.02
N GLU A 96 9.15 -6.66 11.17
CA GLU A 96 9.27 -5.23 10.85
C GLU A 96 8.01 -4.70 10.18
N LEU A 97 7.45 -5.46 9.24
CA LEU A 97 6.18 -5.12 8.60
C LEU A 97 5.05 -5.06 9.64
N PHE A 98 4.98 -6.04 10.52
CA PHE A 98 3.97 -6.08 11.58
C PHE A 98 4.07 -4.84 12.49
N LEU A 99 5.28 -4.45 12.86
CA LEU A 99 5.50 -3.26 13.69
C LEU A 99 5.05 -1.98 12.98
N ARG A 100 5.30 -1.87 11.68
CA ARG A 100 4.80 -0.74 10.89
C ARG A 100 3.28 -0.74 10.79
N LEU A 101 2.67 -1.89 10.55
CA LEU A 101 1.21 -2.00 10.45
C LEU A 101 0.52 -1.76 11.80
N SER A 102 1.18 -2.03 12.91
CA SER A 102 0.64 -1.73 14.24
C SER A 102 0.39 -0.23 14.45
N TYR A 103 1.11 0.63 13.74
CA TYR A 103 0.86 2.06 13.73
C TYR A 103 -0.54 2.39 13.20
N PHE A 104 -1.03 1.64 12.22
CA PHE A 104 -2.37 1.84 11.67
C PHE A 104 -3.47 1.63 12.72
N ALA A 105 -3.27 0.65 13.60
CA ALA A 105 -4.20 0.43 14.72
C ALA A 105 -4.17 1.59 15.72
N LYS A 106 -2.98 2.16 15.98
CA LYS A 106 -2.86 3.33 16.85
C LYS A 106 -3.56 4.56 16.28
N VAL A 107 -3.45 4.77 14.98
CA VAL A 107 -4.10 5.88 14.28
C VAL A 107 -5.62 5.72 14.35
N ASP A 108 -6.12 4.52 14.07
CA ASP A 108 -7.56 4.22 14.13
C ASP A 108 -8.13 4.50 15.52
N SER A 109 -7.41 4.13 16.57
CA SER A 109 -7.87 4.34 17.95
C SER A 109 -8.00 5.81 18.36
N LYS A 110 -7.36 6.74 17.66
CA LYS A 110 -7.43 8.19 17.94
C LYS A 110 -8.60 8.90 17.29
N THR A 111 -9.23 8.28 16.28
CA THR A 111 -10.31 8.89 15.50
C THR A 111 -11.67 8.29 15.83
N TYR A 112 -11.89 8.05 17.11
CA TYR A 112 -13.08 7.37 17.60
C TYR A 112 -14.25 8.34 17.72
N GLY A 113 -15.41 7.96 17.17
CA GLY A 113 -16.68 8.56 17.55
C GLY A 113 -17.29 9.60 16.60
N ASP A 114 -16.75 9.82 15.39
CA ASP A 114 -17.34 10.75 14.42
C ASP A 114 -18.32 10.10 13.43
N GLY A 115 -18.58 8.79 13.56
CA GLY A 115 -19.48 8.06 12.68
C GLY A 115 -18.91 7.75 11.29
N ARG A 116 -17.67 8.14 11.00
CA ARG A 116 -17.01 7.88 9.72
C ARG A 116 -16.07 6.69 9.82
N ARG A 117 -15.91 6.03 8.69
CA ARG A 117 -14.96 4.94 8.58
C ARG A 117 -13.57 5.52 8.29
N HIS A 118 -12.62 5.30 9.19
CA HIS A 118 -11.24 5.81 9.09
C HIS A 118 -10.23 4.75 8.69
N TYR A 119 -10.66 3.55 8.39
CA TYR A 119 -9.80 2.47 7.93
C TYR A 119 -10.54 1.57 6.96
N GLY A 120 -9.78 0.83 6.18
CA GLY A 120 -10.33 -0.17 5.28
C GLY A 120 -9.27 -1.12 4.82
N CYS A 121 -9.71 -2.24 4.30
CA CYS A 121 -8.84 -3.22 3.68
C CYS A 121 -9.56 -3.88 2.52
N SER A 122 -8.78 -4.45 1.61
CA SER A 122 -9.30 -5.28 0.55
C SER A 122 -9.96 -6.52 1.14
N ARG A 123 -11.03 -6.97 0.48
CA ARG A 123 -11.68 -8.22 0.87
C ARG A 123 -10.88 -9.39 0.31
N LEU A 124 -10.52 -10.33 1.18
CA LEU A 124 -10.05 -11.64 0.78
C LEU A 124 -11.27 -12.45 0.35
N LEU A 125 -11.76 -12.20 -0.87
CA LEU A 125 -12.89 -12.96 -1.39
C LEU A 125 -12.46 -14.40 -1.64
N GLY A 126 -12.79 -15.28 -0.70
CA GLY A 126 -12.96 -16.73 -0.95
C GLY A 126 -11.76 -17.50 -1.49
N ARG A 127 -10.55 -16.94 -1.48
CA ARG A 127 -9.36 -17.58 -2.03
C ARG A 127 -8.29 -17.94 -1.01
N LEU A 128 -8.63 -17.91 0.26
CA LEU A 128 -7.92 -18.72 1.21
C LEU A 128 -8.45 -20.15 1.09
N GLN A 129 -8.32 -20.73 -0.09
CA GLN A 129 -8.09 -22.16 -0.12
C GLN A 129 -6.73 -22.34 0.50
N VAL A 130 -6.74 -22.69 1.76
CA VAL A 130 -5.60 -23.30 2.40
C VAL A 130 -5.36 -24.54 1.56
N GLY A 131 -4.45 -24.44 0.59
CA GLY A 131 -3.99 -25.61 -0.13
C GLY A 131 -3.35 -26.52 0.89
N ASP A 132 -3.81 -27.71 0.90
CA ASP A 132 -3.23 -28.81 1.66
C ASP A 132 -1.73 -28.94 1.40
#